data_7a846ffcdaf9a0e3782d54f9b3a28eb4
#
_entry.id   7a846ffcdaf9a0e3782d54f9b3a28eb4
#
_cell.length_a   1.000
_cell.length_b   1.000
_cell.length_c   1.000
_cell.angle_alpha   90.00
_cell.angle_beta   90.00
_cell.angle_gamma   90.00
#
_symmetry.space_group_name_H-M   'P 1'
#
loop_
_entity.id
_entity.type
_entity.pdbx_description
1 polymer ?
#
loop_
_entity_poly.entity_id
_entity_poly.type
_entity_poly.pdbx_seq_one_letter_code
_entity_poly.pdbx_strand_id
1 'polypeptide(L)'
;MTLRRTALAAAGLLLAGAALAGCGSEPGGTATDPGGDPTSSAGNPMPTEVPAAPGQVRTLNLATVMDTGTPELCLGPVAESYPPQCGGPEITNWSWADHQQMFEQQGDVRWGTFEVTGTFDGTAFTASDAIPGALYDPAMPTPTPTPSPATSYTPAELDAMAQQLGRELPGAQGAYAADGHVLVDVLYDDGSLQAWADEEYGADVVLVTSLLVDVTT
;
A
#
# COMPACT_ATOMS: atom_id res chain seq x y z
N MET A 1 3.66 -31.73 -43.41
CA MET A 1 5.06 -31.50 -43.86
C MET A 1 5.88 -31.11 -42.66
N THR A 2 6.56 -32.07 -42.19
CA THR A 2 7.96 -32.29 -41.74
C THR A 2 8.39 -31.55 -40.49
N LEU A 3 8.48 -32.42 -39.43
CA LEU A 3 9.30 -32.30 -38.21
C LEU A 3 10.74 -31.87 -38.54
N ARG A 4 11.36 -31.09 -37.64
CA ARG A 4 12.76 -31.27 -37.24
C ARG A 4 12.94 -31.09 -35.75
N ARG A 5 13.16 -32.22 -35.08
CA ARG A 5 13.79 -32.34 -33.77
C ARG A 5 15.30 -32.17 -33.94
N THR A 6 15.97 -31.43 -33.07
CA THR A 6 17.39 -31.56 -32.82
C THR A 6 17.65 -31.54 -31.31
N ALA A 7 18.11 -32.69 -30.84
CA ALA A 7 18.69 -32.92 -29.51
C ALA A 7 20.23 -32.83 -29.65
N LEU A 8 20.92 -32.29 -28.64
CA LEU A 8 22.35 -32.51 -28.32
C LEU A 8 22.48 -32.07 -26.86
N ALA A 9 22.66 -32.95 -25.92
CA ALA A 9 23.81 -33.74 -25.53
C ALA A 9 24.74 -32.99 -24.55
N ALA A 10 24.83 -33.61 -23.41
CA ALA A 10 25.57 -33.42 -22.17
C ALA A 10 27.08 -33.13 -22.33
N ALA A 11 27.62 -32.40 -21.34
CA ALA A 11 29.01 -32.64 -20.88
C ALA A 11 29.11 -32.17 -19.41
N GLY A 12 29.32 -33.13 -18.52
CA GLY A 12 29.69 -32.91 -17.14
C GLY A 12 31.14 -32.54 -16.99
N LEU A 13 31.44 -31.80 -15.93
CA LEU A 13 32.82 -31.68 -15.43
C LEU A 13 32.78 -31.64 -13.90
N LEU A 14 33.17 -32.76 -13.30
CA LEU A 14 33.52 -32.94 -11.89
C LEU A 14 34.94 -32.34 -11.69
N LEU A 15 35.11 -31.51 -10.66
CA LEU A 15 36.42 -31.22 -10.10
C LEU A 15 36.33 -31.21 -8.58
N ALA A 16 36.96 -32.20 -7.99
CA ALA A 16 37.21 -32.39 -6.57
C ALA A 16 38.53 -31.71 -6.15
N GLY A 17 38.63 -31.39 -4.86
CA GLY A 17 39.90 -31.16 -4.14
C GLY A 17 39.97 -29.75 -3.55
N ALA A 18 40.35 -29.47 -2.32
CA ALA A 18 41.09 -30.15 -1.30
C ALA A 18 40.90 -29.39 0.03
N ALA A 19 40.83 -30.13 1.11
CA ALA A 19 40.89 -29.64 2.48
C ALA A 19 42.31 -29.17 2.83
N LEU A 20 42.44 -28.05 3.52
CA LEU A 20 43.63 -27.68 4.27
C LEU A 20 43.21 -27.29 5.69
N ALA A 21 43.43 -28.22 6.59
CA ALA A 21 43.44 -27.97 8.03
C ALA A 21 44.75 -27.27 8.39
N GLY A 22 44.65 -26.12 9.04
CA GLY A 22 45.75 -25.41 9.64
C GLY A 22 45.47 -25.12 11.09
N CYS A 23 45.87 -26.01 12.00
CA CYS A 23 46.02 -25.70 13.43
C CYS A 23 47.30 -24.82 13.60
N GLY A 24 47.14 -23.66 14.19
CA GLY A 24 48.19 -22.82 14.68
C GLY A 24 47.78 -22.28 16.05
N SER A 25 48.27 -22.94 17.11
CA SER A 25 48.18 -22.43 18.49
C SER A 25 49.39 -21.53 18.76
N GLU A 26 49.17 -20.30 19.18
CA GLU A 26 50.13 -19.53 19.97
C GLU A 26 49.43 -18.63 20.98
N PRO A 27 49.99 -18.54 22.18
CA PRO A 27 49.37 -17.87 23.31
C PRO A 27 49.86 -16.42 23.48
N GLY A 28 48.95 -15.53 23.87
CA GLY A 28 49.32 -14.31 24.59
C GLY A 28 49.28 -13.03 23.81
N GLY A 29 48.22 -12.31 24.04
CA GLY A 29 48.06 -10.90 23.72
C GLY A 29 46.64 -10.46 24.09
N THR A 30 46.51 -9.93 25.31
CA THR A 30 45.31 -9.14 25.74
C THR A 30 45.24 -7.87 24.90
N ALA A 31 44.62 -7.95 23.73
CA ALA A 31 44.13 -6.77 23.04
C ALA A 31 42.71 -6.53 23.60
N THR A 32 42.59 -5.50 24.44
CA THR A 32 41.30 -4.91 24.77
C THR A 32 40.76 -4.31 23.49
N ASP A 33 39.90 -5.05 22.81
CA ASP A 33 39.12 -4.56 21.71
C ASP A 33 38.04 -3.62 22.28
N PRO A 34 38.02 -2.35 21.94
CA PRO A 34 36.85 -1.51 22.17
C PRO A 34 35.85 -1.86 21.10
N GLY A 35 35.35 -3.09 21.14
CA GLY A 35 34.22 -3.53 20.37
C GLY A 35 32.99 -2.81 20.87
N GLY A 36 32.80 -1.60 20.37
CA GLY A 36 31.46 -1.08 20.24
C GLY A 36 30.76 -2.02 19.26
N ASP A 37 29.89 -2.90 19.78
CA ASP A 37 28.84 -3.47 18.97
C ASP A 37 28.24 -2.31 18.17
N PRO A 38 28.15 -2.38 16.83
CA PRO A 38 27.23 -1.52 16.13
C PRO A 38 25.88 -1.90 16.72
N THR A 39 25.36 -1.05 17.60
CA THR A 39 23.96 -1.07 17.95
C THR A 39 23.28 -0.96 16.60
N SER A 40 22.84 -2.08 16.05
CA SER A 40 21.84 -2.08 15.00
C SER A 40 20.71 -1.27 15.61
N SER A 41 20.56 -0.05 15.17
CA SER A 41 19.36 0.72 15.40
C SER A 41 18.27 -0.19 14.87
N ALA A 42 17.59 -0.90 15.76
CA ALA A 42 16.39 -1.63 15.39
C ALA A 42 15.46 -0.54 14.88
N GLY A 43 15.32 -0.48 13.55
CA GLY A 43 14.40 0.45 12.90
C GLY A 43 13.05 0.31 13.59
N ASN A 44 12.30 1.38 13.66
CA ASN A 44 10.95 1.36 14.21
C ASN A 44 10.14 0.30 13.44
N PRO A 45 9.58 -0.75 14.10
CA PRO A 45 8.90 -1.80 13.39
C PRO A 45 7.71 -1.22 12.60
N MET A 46 7.60 -1.62 11.33
CA MET A 46 6.47 -1.22 10.49
C MET A 46 5.14 -1.58 11.17
N PRO A 47 4.15 -0.70 11.20
CA PRO A 47 2.80 -1.05 11.64
C PRO A 47 2.27 -2.27 10.89
N THR A 48 1.46 -3.09 11.55
CA THR A 48 0.95 -4.36 10.97
C THR A 48 -0.55 -4.33 10.72
N GLU A 49 -1.23 -3.30 11.19
CA GLU A 49 -2.69 -3.16 11.10
C GLU A 49 -3.06 -1.80 10.53
N VAL A 50 -4.18 -1.74 9.82
CA VAL A 50 -4.79 -0.48 9.38
C VAL A 50 -5.47 0.14 10.60
N PRO A 51 -5.23 1.42 10.92
CA PRO A 51 -5.91 2.08 12.01
C PRO A 51 -7.43 2.10 11.81
N ALA A 52 -8.18 1.93 12.90
CA ALA A 52 -9.62 2.17 12.89
C ALA A 52 -9.91 3.68 13.03
N ALA A 53 -10.91 4.17 12.32
CA ALA A 53 -11.32 5.57 12.45
C ALA A 53 -12.06 5.80 13.79
N PRO A 54 -11.75 6.88 14.54
CA PRO A 54 -12.36 7.14 15.83
C PRO A 54 -13.82 7.61 15.73
N GLY A 55 -14.27 7.97 14.53
CA GLY A 55 -15.59 8.52 14.28
C GLY A 55 -16.08 8.25 12.86
N GLN A 56 -16.96 9.14 12.38
CA GLN A 56 -17.40 9.08 10.99
C GLN A 56 -16.27 9.53 10.05
N VAL A 57 -16.15 8.80 8.96
CA VAL A 57 -15.25 9.12 7.83
C VAL A 57 -16.06 9.15 6.55
N ARG A 58 -15.51 9.83 5.55
CA ARG A 58 -16.02 9.79 4.18
C ARG A 58 -14.88 9.47 3.20
N THR A 59 -15.23 9.01 2.03
CA THR A 59 -14.25 8.83 0.97
C THR A 59 -13.67 10.18 0.54
N LEU A 60 -12.35 10.26 0.39
CA LEU A 60 -11.64 11.49 -0.03
C LEU A 60 -12.10 11.94 -1.43
N ASN A 61 -12.29 10.97 -2.30
CA ASN A 61 -12.77 11.14 -3.67
C ASN A 61 -13.96 10.21 -3.91
N LEU A 62 -14.52 10.27 -5.12
CA LEU A 62 -15.48 9.25 -5.56
C LEU A 62 -14.82 7.86 -5.52
N ALA A 63 -15.49 6.92 -4.90
CA ALA A 63 -15.09 5.53 -4.80
C ALA A 63 -16.04 4.62 -5.60
N THR A 64 -15.57 3.45 -5.99
CA THR A 64 -16.44 2.44 -6.61
C THR A 64 -16.94 1.47 -5.54
N VAL A 65 -18.26 1.34 -5.41
CA VAL A 65 -18.83 0.20 -4.71
C VAL A 65 -19.01 -0.92 -5.72
N MET A 66 -18.39 -2.07 -5.46
CA MET A 66 -18.40 -3.24 -6.32
C MET A 66 -19.05 -4.41 -5.57
N ASP A 67 -19.97 -5.10 -6.21
CA ASP A 67 -20.65 -6.26 -5.65
C ASP A 67 -20.57 -7.45 -6.61
N THR A 68 -19.79 -8.43 -6.21
CA THR A 68 -19.67 -9.74 -6.88
C THR A 68 -20.31 -10.87 -6.06
N GLY A 69 -21.14 -10.50 -5.08
CA GLY A 69 -21.77 -11.38 -4.08
C GLY A 69 -21.64 -10.82 -2.66
N THR A 70 -20.58 -10.08 -2.38
CA THR A 70 -20.40 -9.26 -1.19
C THR A 70 -19.97 -7.86 -1.67
N PRO A 71 -20.66 -6.79 -1.27
CA PRO A 71 -20.25 -5.44 -1.64
C PRO A 71 -18.93 -5.04 -0.99
N GLU A 72 -18.04 -4.43 -1.79
CA GLU A 72 -16.74 -3.91 -1.39
C GLU A 72 -16.62 -2.43 -1.74
N LEU A 73 -15.92 -1.66 -0.91
CA LEU A 73 -15.62 -0.25 -1.13
C LEU A 73 -14.21 -0.12 -1.74
N CYS A 74 -14.14 0.03 -3.05
CA CYS A 74 -12.89 0.20 -3.77
C CYS A 74 -12.43 1.66 -3.70
N LEU A 75 -11.41 1.93 -2.91
CA LEU A 75 -10.81 3.25 -2.75
C LEU A 75 -9.59 3.45 -3.65
N GLY A 76 -8.92 2.36 -4.00
CA GLY A 76 -7.75 2.34 -4.86
C GLY A 76 -8.07 2.28 -6.37
N PRO A 77 -7.08 1.94 -7.19
CA PRO A 77 -7.24 1.83 -8.64
C PRO A 77 -8.30 0.81 -9.06
N VAL A 78 -9.08 1.17 -10.06
CA VAL A 78 -10.08 0.30 -10.67
C VAL A 78 -9.60 -0.08 -12.07
N ALA A 79 -9.55 -1.38 -12.39
CA ALA A 79 -9.12 -1.83 -13.70
C ALA A 79 -10.17 -1.49 -14.78
N GLU A 80 -9.70 -0.99 -15.92
CA GLU A 80 -10.51 -0.66 -17.08
C GLU A 80 -10.96 -1.94 -17.81
N SER A 81 -11.96 -2.61 -17.25
CA SER A 81 -12.61 -3.79 -17.84
C SER A 81 -14.13 -3.64 -17.73
N TYR A 82 -14.91 -4.56 -18.35
CA TYR A 82 -16.36 -4.55 -18.22
C TYR A 82 -16.86 -5.96 -17.88
N PRO A 83 -17.34 -6.18 -16.65
CA PRO A 83 -17.38 -5.25 -15.51
C PRO A 83 -15.99 -4.79 -15.08
N PRO A 84 -15.87 -3.63 -14.41
CA PRO A 84 -14.60 -3.20 -13.83
C PRO A 84 -14.12 -4.19 -12.76
N GLN A 85 -12.85 -4.12 -12.37
CA GLN A 85 -12.30 -4.97 -11.33
C GLN A 85 -11.55 -4.10 -10.32
N CYS A 86 -11.87 -4.26 -9.08
CA CYS A 86 -11.20 -3.64 -7.95
C CYS A 86 -11.41 -4.49 -6.70
N GLY A 87 -10.79 -4.12 -5.60
CA GLY A 87 -10.97 -4.70 -4.29
C GLY A 87 -10.86 -3.63 -3.22
N GLY A 88 -11.40 -3.91 -2.06
CA GLY A 88 -11.38 -3.01 -0.92
C GLY A 88 -11.98 -3.66 0.31
N PRO A 89 -12.14 -2.92 1.41
CA PRO A 89 -12.86 -3.42 2.57
C PRO A 89 -14.31 -3.76 2.22
N GLU A 90 -14.84 -4.79 2.88
CA GLU A 90 -16.27 -5.07 2.81
C GLU A 90 -17.05 -3.82 3.23
N ILE A 91 -18.06 -3.46 2.43
CA ILE A 91 -18.99 -2.40 2.81
C ILE A 91 -20.27 -3.02 3.35
N THR A 92 -20.52 -2.85 4.64
CA THR A 92 -21.73 -3.30 5.31
C THR A 92 -22.81 -2.22 5.30
N ASN A 93 -24.04 -2.61 5.58
CA ASN A 93 -25.19 -1.71 5.54
C ASN A 93 -25.42 -1.07 4.16
N TRP A 94 -25.07 -1.81 3.07
CA TRP A 94 -25.24 -1.37 1.70
C TRP A 94 -26.45 -2.03 1.05
N SER A 95 -27.28 -1.25 0.36
CA SER A 95 -28.46 -1.73 -0.34
C SER A 95 -28.58 -1.10 -1.71
N TRP A 96 -28.44 -1.90 -2.77
CA TRP A 96 -28.65 -1.44 -4.14
C TRP A 96 -30.09 -0.96 -4.42
N ALA A 97 -31.07 -1.37 -3.61
CA ALA A 97 -32.42 -0.91 -3.73
C ALA A 97 -32.58 0.58 -3.41
N ASP A 98 -31.69 1.11 -2.56
CA ASP A 98 -31.67 2.53 -2.18
C ASP A 98 -30.95 3.40 -3.23
N HIS A 99 -30.20 2.78 -4.14
CA HIS A 99 -29.41 3.43 -5.18
C HIS A 99 -29.88 3.11 -6.60
N GLN A 100 -31.18 2.91 -6.79
CA GLN A 100 -31.75 2.57 -8.10
C GLN A 100 -31.37 3.61 -9.17
N GLN A 101 -30.99 3.13 -10.36
CA GLN A 101 -30.51 3.92 -11.51
C GLN A 101 -29.16 4.64 -11.30
N MET A 102 -28.47 4.37 -10.20
CA MET A 102 -27.16 4.97 -9.88
C MET A 102 -26.02 3.94 -9.95
N PHE A 103 -26.28 2.77 -10.50
CA PHE A 103 -25.30 1.69 -10.67
C PHE A 103 -25.49 0.99 -12.00
N GLU A 104 -24.45 0.31 -12.44
CA GLU A 104 -24.47 -0.60 -13.58
C GLU A 104 -24.53 -2.05 -13.10
N GLN A 105 -25.01 -2.94 -13.97
CA GLN A 105 -25.09 -4.37 -13.70
C GLN A 105 -24.75 -5.19 -14.94
N GLN A 106 -23.91 -6.22 -14.76
CA GLN A 106 -23.67 -7.24 -15.77
C GLN A 106 -23.72 -8.63 -15.13
N GLY A 107 -24.71 -9.42 -15.49
CA GLY A 107 -24.99 -10.68 -14.79
C GLY A 107 -25.32 -10.43 -13.33
N ASP A 108 -24.58 -11.07 -12.44
CA ASP A 108 -24.73 -10.92 -10.99
C ASP A 108 -23.84 -9.82 -10.40
N VAL A 109 -22.95 -9.23 -11.21
CA VAL A 109 -22.04 -8.17 -10.78
C VAL A 109 -22.73 -6.81 -10.87
N ARG A 110 -22.66 -6.01 -9.79
CA ARG A 110 -23.13 -4.63 -9.73
C ARG A 110 -22.00 -3.72 -9.33
N TRP A 111 -21.99 -2.50 -9.87
CA TRP A 111 -21.03 -1.48 -9.47
C TRP A 111 -21.58 -0.09 -9.71
N GLY A 112 -21.13 0.84 -8.91
CA GLY A 112 -21.48 2.25 -9.04
C GLY A 112 -20.45 3.13 -8.35
N THR A 113 -20.44 4.41 -8.71
CA THR A 113 -19.48 5.39 -8.19
C THR A 113 -20.18 6.32 -7.23
N PHE A 114 -19.65 6.44 -6.01
CA PHE A 114 -20.25 7.21 -4.92
C PHE A 114 -19.18 7.91 -4.08
N GLU A 115 -19.56 9.03 -3.48
CA GLU A 115 -18.94 9.48 -2.23
C GLU A 115 -19.69 8.80 -1.10
N VAL A 116 -18.98 8.08 -0.24
CA VAL A 116 -19.61 7.30 0.84
C VAL A 116 -19.16 7.80 2.19
N THR A 117 -20.13 8.03 3.09
CA THR A 117 -19.90 8.38 4.49
C THR A 117 -20.29 7.20 5.39
N GLY A 118 -19.52 6.98 6.46
CA GLY A 118 -19.76 5.87 7.37
C GLY A 118 -18.75 5.78 8.51
N THR A 119 -18.53 4.57 9.03
CA THR A 119 -17.48 4.27 10.00
C THR A 119 -16.59 3.18 9.49
N PHE A 120 -15.30 3.22 9.85
CA PHE A 120 -14.31 2.24 9.46
C PHE A 120 -13.62 1.67 10.70
N ASP A 121 -13.65 0.35 10.88
CA ASP A 121 -13.11 -0.33 12.06
C ASP A 121 -11.68 -0.87 11.86
N GLY A 122 -11.01 -0.49 10.75
CA GLY A 122 -9.71 -1.00 10.35
C GLY A 122 -9.80 -2.19 9.38
N THR A 123 -10.99 -2.79 9.22
CA THR A 123 -11.21 -3.98 8.37
C THR A 123 -12.41 -3.82 7.44
N ALA A 124 -13.53 -3.35 7.97
CA ALA A 124 -14.77 -3.19 7.24
C ALA A 124 -15.29 -1.74 7.33
N PHE A 125 -16.02 -1.34 6.32
CA PHE A 125 -16.66 -0.03 6.26
C PHE A 125 -18.17 -0.21 6.44
N THR A 126 -18.75 0.50 7.42
CA THR A 126 -20.21 0.50 7.60
C THR A 126 -20.80 1.81 7.05
N ALA A 127 -21.51 1.71 5.93
CA ALA A 127 -22.09 2.87 5.28
C ALA A 127 -23.25 3.48 6.10
N SER A 128 -23.31 4.81 6.16
CA SER A 128 -24.41 5.57 6.74
C SER A 128 -25.10 6.51 5.73
N ASP A 129 -24.34 6.96 4.71
CA ASP A 129 -24.85 7.81 3.62
C ASP A 129 -24.02 7.59 2.37
N ALA A 130 -24.60 7.87 1.18
CA ALA A 130 -23.89 7.79 -0.08
C ALA A 130 -24.44 8.78 -1.10
N ILE A 131 -23.58 9.57 -1.70
CA ILE A 131 -23.90 10.51 -2.77
C ILE A 131 -23.45 9.90 -4.09
N PRO A 132 -24.34 9.61 -5.05
CA PRO A 132 -23.98 9.12 -6.36
C PRO A 132 -23.06 10.09 -7.10
N GLY A 133 -22.08 9.57 -7.85
CA GLY A 133 -21.12 10.38 -8.59
C GLY A 133 -21.74 11.41 -9.52
N ALA A 134 -22.90 11.11 -10.11
CA ALA A 134 -23.64 12.06 -10.94
C ALA A 134 -24.20 13.28 -10.19
N LEU A 135 -24.30 13.20 -8.86
CA LEU A 135 -24.80 14.27 -7.98
C LEU A 135 -23.69 14.88 -7.10
N TYR A 136 -22.48 14.35 -7.22
CA TYR A 136 -21.33 14.79 -6.42
C TYR A 136 -20.75 16.08 -7.00
N ASP A 137 -20.74 17.13 -6.17
CA ASP A 137 -20.18 18.45 -6.52
C ASP A 137 -19.13 18.83 -5.45
N PRO A 138 -17.87 18.37 -5.60
CA PRO A 138 -16.84 18.64 -4.60
C PRO A 138 -16.44 20.10 -4.60
N ALA A 139 -16.23 20.67 -3.41
CA ALA A 139 -15.54 21.93 -3.30
C ALA A 139 -14.11 21.80 -3.84
N MET A 140 -13.69 22.72 -4.68
CA MET A 140 -12.30 22.74 -5.19
C MET A 140 -11.35 22.99 -4.02
N PRO A 141 -10.46 22.04 -3.68
CA PRO A 141 -9.51 22.26 -2.60
C PRO A 141 -8.53 23.37 -2.97
N THR A 142 -8.17 24.20 -1.99
CA THR A 142 -7.05 25.12 -2.16
C THR A 142 -5.76 24.31 -2.20
N PRO A 143 -4.93 24.45 -3.25
CA PRO A 143 -3.66 23.74 -3.31
C PRO A 143 -2.78 24.06 -2.09
N THR A 144 -2.37 23.05 -1.36
CA THR A 144 -1.36 23.18 -0.32
C THR A 144 0.00 22.86 -0.93
N PRO A 145 1.03 23.69 -0.73
CA PRO A 145 2.37 23.37 -1.21
C PRO A 145 2.84 22.03 -0.60
N THR A 146 3.40 21.17 -1.45
CA THR A 146 4.06 19.95 -0.98
C THR A 146 5.29 20.35 -0.16
N PRO A 147 5.49 19.83 1.04
CA PRO A 147 6.68 20.09 1.84
C PRO A 147 7.94 19.59 1.12
N SER A 148 9.11 20.10 1.51
CA SER A 148 10.36 19.57 0.97
C SER A 148 10.84 18.41 1.82
N PRO A 149 11.32 17.29 1.21
CA PRO A 149 11.78 16.14 1.98
C PRO A 149 13.02 16.48 2.81
N ALA A 150 13.06 16.01 4.05
CA ALA A 150 14.18 16.25 4.96
C ALA A 150 15.45 15.51 4.53
N THR A 151 15.30 14.40 3.79
CA THR A 151 16.40 13.57 3.27
C THR A 151 16.22 13.41 1.77
N SER A 152 17.32 13.47 1.01
CA SER A 152 17.29 13.27 -0.43
C SER A 152 17.71 11.85 -0.79
N TYR A 153 16.91 11.19 -1.60
CA TYR A 153 17.16 9.87 -2.16
C TYR A 153 17.26 9.94 -3.69
N THR A 154 17.94 8.98 -4.29
CA THR A 154 17.97 8.85 -5.75
C THR A 154 16.61 8.37 -6.27
N PRO A 155 16.27 8.63 -7.55
CA PRO A 155 15.02 8.11 -8.12
C PRO A 155 14.86 6.59 -7.98
N ALA A 156 15.95 5.83 -8.13
CA ALA A 156 15.92 4.37 -8.01
C ALA A 156 15.62 3.90 -6.56
N GLU A 157 16.11 4.63 -5.55
CA GLU A 157 15.82 4.36 -4.15
C GLU A 157 14.35 4.69 -3.83
N LEU A 158 13.84 5.82 -4.31
CA LEU A 158 12.43 6.20 -4.16
C LEU A 158 11.49 5.19 -4.84
N ASP A 159 11.83 4.72 -6.05
CA ASP A 159 11.06 3.68 -6.74
C ASP A 159 11.06 2.35 -5.95
N ALA A 160 12.19 1.98 -5.36
CA ALA A 160 12.30 0.77 -4.53
C ALA A 160 11.44 0.89 -3.25
N MET A 161 11.49 2.05 -2.58
CA MET A 161 10.64 2.35 -1.41
C MET A 161 9.15 2.31 -1.79
N ALA A 162 8.75 2.93 -2.89
CA ALA A 162 7.38 2.91 -3.36
C ALA A 162 6.88 1.48 -3.60
N GLN A 163 7.69 0.64 -4.25
CA GLN A 163 7.36 -0.77 -4.47
C GLN A 163 7.25 -1.56 -3.17
N GLN A 164 8.09 -1.27 -2.19
CA GLN A 164 8.04 -1.91 -0.88
C GLN A 164 6.79 -1.46 -0.12
N LEU A 165 6.59 -0.16 0.05
CA LEU A 165 5.47 0.41 0.80
C LEU A 165 4.12 0.03 0.19
N GLY A 166 4.01 0.03 -1.14
CA GLY A 166 2.79 -0.40 -1.83
C GLY A 166 2.42 -1.87 -1.60
N ARG A 167 3.36 -2.72 -1.16
CA ARG A 167 3.09 -4.14 -0.83
C ARG A 167 2.96 -4.42 0.66
N GLU A 168 3.67 -3.68 1.50
CA GLU A 168 3.91 -4.03 2.91
C GLU A 168 3.23 -3.08 3.89
N LEU A 169 3.02 -1.80 3.50
CA LEU A 169 2.35 -0.86 4.40
C LEU A 169 0.87 -1.23 4.56
N PRO A 170 0.36 -1.34 5.79
CA PRO A 170 -1.03 -1.72 6.02
C PRO A 170 -2.02 -0.79 5.31
N GLY A 171 -2.96 -1.38 4.62
CA GLY A 171 -4.00 -0.62 3.91
C GLY A 171 -3.55 0.10 2.65
N ALA A 172 -2.30 -0.10 2.18
CA ALA A 172 -1.83 0.54 0.95
C ALA A 172 -2.69 0.14 -0.25
N GLN A 173 -3.11 1.16 -1.00
CA GLN A 173 -3.91 1.03 -2.22
C GLN A 173 -3.08 1.37 -3.47
N GLY A 174 -1.99 2.07 -3.29
CA GLY A 174 -1.03 2.42 -4.32
C GLY A 174 0.15 3.16 -3.73
N ALA A 175 1.31 3.08 -4.40
CA ALA A 175 2.48 3.86 -4.06
C ALA A 175 3.30 4.15 -5.31
N TYR A 176 3.86 5.35 -5.41
CA TYR A 176 4.70 5.77 -6.52
C TYR A 176 5.66 6.89 -6.12
N ALA A 177 6.79 6.98 -6.82
CA ALA A 177 7.77 8.04 -6.61
C ALA A 177 7.48 9.22 -7.54
N ALA A 178 7.47 10.44 -6.98
CA ALA A 178 7.32 11.68 -7.74
C ALA A 178 7.98 12.85 -7.00
N ASP A 179 8.61 13.75 -7.73
CA ASP A 179 9.14 15.03 -7.23
C ASP A 179 10.01 14.92 -5.95
N GLY A 180 10.76 13.84 -5.82
CA GLY A 180 11.65 13.60 -4.68
C GLY A 180 10.96 12.96 -3.47
N HIS A 181 9.71 12.57 -3.59
CA HIS A 181 8.91 11.90 -2.57
C HIS A 181 8.48 10.51 -2.99
N VAL A 182 8.04 9.71 -2.03
CA VAL A 182 7.18 8.54 -2.23
C VAL A 182 5.78 8.90 -1.78
N LEU A 183 4.82 8.80 -2.67
CA LEU A 183 3.40 9.06 -2.40
C LEU A 183 2.72 7.70 -2.17
N VAL A 184 2.05 7.54 -1.03
CA VAL A 184 1.39 6.28 -0.67
C VAL A 184 -0.06 6.56 -0.29
N ASP A 185 -0.99 6.00 -1.06
CA ASP A 185 -2.40 6.04 -0.73
C ASP A 185 -2.75 4.86 0.16
N VAL A 186 -3.38 5.11 1.30
CA VAL A 186 -3.81 4.09 2.26
C VAL A 186 -5.32 4.18 2.51
N LEU A 187 -5.93 3.10 3.00
CA LEU A 187 -7.35 3.11 3.35
C LEU A 187 -7.66 4.20 4.37
N TYR A 188 -6.98 4.19 5.49
CA TYR A 188 -7.10 5.19 6.56
C TYR A 188 -5.78 5.33 7.32
N ASP A 189 -5.46 6.54 7.72
CA ASP A 189 -4.35 6.85 8.61
C ASP A 189 -4.83 7.84 9.69
N ASP A 190 -4.61 7.49 10.94
CA ASP A 190 -4.84 8.37 12.11
C ASP A 190 -3.61 9.25 12.42
N GLY A 191 -2.64 9.26 11.53
CA GLY A 191 -1.33 9.91 11.64
C GLY A 191 -0.22 8.96 12.09
N SER A 192 -0.53 7.73 12.46
CA SER A 192 0.48 6.77 12.93
C SER A 192 1.34 6.20 11.80
N LEU A 193 0.77 5.97 10.61
CA LEU A 193 1.51 5.51 9.44
C LEU A 193 2.44 6.61 8.93
N GLN A 194 1.97 7.85 8.85
CA GLN A 194 2.81 8.99 8.50
C GLN A 194 3.95 9.18 9.50
N ALA A 195 3.65 9.14 10.82
CA ALA A 195 4.66 9.30 11.85
C ALA A 195 5.74 8.20 11.79
N TRP A 196 5.33 6.95 11.55
CA TRP A 196 6.27 5.85 11.34
C TRP A 196 7.15 6.09 10.11
N ALA A 197 6.55 6.51 8.99
CA ALA A 197 7.27 6.75 7.75
C ALA A 197 8.30 7.90 7.90
N ASP A 198 7.95 8.97 8.62
CA ASP A 198 8.84 10.10 8.91
C ASP A 198 10.04 9.67 9.77
N GLU A 199 9.82 8.77 10.71
CA GLU A 199 10.88 8.23 11.58
C GLU A 199 11.81 7.29 10.80
N GLU A 200 11.28 6.46 9.92
CA GLU A 200 12.06 5.46 9.16
C GLU A 200 12.83 6.07 7.99
N TYR A 201 12.22 6.97 7.21
CA TYR A 201 12.79 7.50 5.97
C TYR A 201 13.23 8.97 6.07
N GLY A 202 12.84 9.67 7.13
CA GLY A 202 13.01 11.11 7.30
C GLY A 202 11.74 11.87 6.94
N ALA A 203 11.51 12.98 7.65
CA ALA A 203 10.29 13.78 7.51
C ALA A 203 10.03 14.18 6.06
N ASP A 204 8.78 14.05 5.65
CA ASP A 204 8.28 14.42 4.33
C ASP A 204 8.92 13.67 3.14
N VAL A 205 9.68 12.59 3.35
CA VAL A 205 10.17 11.72 2.26
C VAL A 205 9.04 10.86 1.71
N VAL A 206 8.26 10.26 2.62
CA VAL A 206 7.07 9.49 2.31
C VAL A 206 5.85 10.31 2.72
N LEU A 207 4.94 10.53 1.79
CA LEU A 207 3.69 11.24 2.04
C LEU A 207 2.54 10.24 2.01
N VAL A 208 1.95 9.99 3.17
CA VAL A 208 0.82 9.07 3.33
C VAL A 208 -0.49 9.84 3.14
N THR A 209 -1.28 9.42 2.17
CA THR A 209 -2.62 9.98 1.91
C THR A 209 -3.69 9.01 2.34
N SER A 210 -4.49 9.40 3.31
CA SER A 210 -5.68 8.65 3.73
C SER A 210 -6.80 8.82 2.70
N LEU A 211 -7.33 7.71 2.17
CA LEU A 211 -8.44 7.71 1.22
C LEU A 211 -9.82 7.77 1.91
N LEU A 212 -9.85 7.50 3.21
CA LEU A 212 -10.96 7.81 4.10
C LEU A 212 -10.55 8.99 4.98
N VAL A 213 -11.35 10.03 5.04
CA VAL A 213 -11.06 11.26 5.80
C VAL A 213 -12.13 11.49 6.86
N ASP A 214 -11.70 11.98 8.02
CA ASP A 214 -12.61 12.28 9.12
C ASP A 214 -13.64 13.33 8.73
N VAL A 215 -14.89 13.08 9.08
CA VAL A 215 -15.96 14.08 8.94
C VAL A 215 -15.85 15.07 10.10
N THR A 216 -15.39 16.28 9.80
CA THR A 216 -15.33 17.37 10.77
C THR A 216 -16.77 17.87 11.03
N THR A 217 -17.25 17.73 12.24
CA THR A 217 -18.54 18.27 12.70
C THR A 217 -18.47 19.78 12.97
#